data_393bd398e6725eb533926a877ed9320f
#
_entry.id   393bd398e6725eb533926a877ed9320f
#
_cell.length_a   1.000
_cell.length_b   1.000
_cell.length_c   1.000
_cell.angle_alpha   90.00
_cell.angle_beta   90.00
_cell.angle_gamma   90.00
#
_symmetry.space_group_name_H-M   'P 1'
#
loop_
_entity.id
_entity.type
_entity.pdbx_description
1 polymer ?
#
loop_
_entity_poly.entity_id
_entity_poly.type
_entity_poly.pdbx_seq_one_letter_code
_entity_poly.pdbx_strand_id
1 'polypeptide(L)'
;MAVADHGRPDLVAHAHATRASFEDVATELRELLGAKLVAYLGGVGETRAVHQWAEGERMPSEEVQQRLRFALRVALPIATADSATIAQAWFQGLNPQLDDRSPARLLRDGELDEVGPAIVAAERAFLIGG
;
A
#
# COMPACT_ATOMS: atom_id res chain seq x y z
N MET A 1 4.20 -2.72 28.36
CA MET A 1 3.31 -1.62 28.08
C MET A 1 3.41 -1.18 26.64
N ALA A 2 2.30 -1.07 25.97
CA ALA A 2 2.26 -0.82 24.52
C ALA A 2 2.38 0.65 24.14
N VAL A 3 2.72 1.52 25.08
CA VAL A 3 2.75 2.96 24.85
C VAL A 3 3.70 3.37 23.73
N ALA A 4 4.83 2.66 23.62
CA ALA A 4 5.84 2.97 22.63
C ALA A 4 5.30 2.82 21.19
N ASP A 5 4.36 1.89 20.97
CA ASP A 5 3.83 1.61 19.63
C ASP A 5 2.90 2.71 19.13
N HIS A 6 2.26 3.46 20.03
CA HIS A 6 1.35 4.53 19.66
C HIS A 6 2.08 5.69 18.99
N GLY A 7 3.37 5.86 19.25
CA GLY A 7 4.18 6.91 18.63
C GLY A 7 4.85 6.49 17.34
N ARG A 8 4.62 5.27 16.88
CA ARG A 8 5.27 4.70 15.71
C ARG A 8 4.24 4.27 14.68
N PRO A 9 3.70 5.24 13.87
CA PRO A 9 2.68 4.91 12.87
C PRO A 9 3.12 3.85 11.87
N ASP A 10 4.40 3.80 11.54
CA ASP A 10 4.95 2.81 10.64
C ASP A 10 4.84 1.40 11.20
N LEU A 11 5.10 1.22 12.50
CA LEU A 11 5.00 -0.08 13.15
C LEU A 11 3.54 -0.51 13.31
N VAL A 12 2.66 0.43 13.66
CA VAL A 12 1.23 0.16 13.79
C VAL A 12 0.66 -0.27 12.43
N ALA A 13 1.00 0.47 11.38
CA ALA A 13 0.53 0.16 10.02
C ALA A 13 1.04 -1.19 9.56
N HIS A 14 2.30 -1.52 9.84
CA HIS A 14 2.87 -2.81 9.45
C HIS A 14 2.16 -3.96 10.16
N ALA A 15 1.97 -3.84 11.47
CA ALA A 15 1.29 -4.86 12.25
C ALA A 15 -0.14 -5.07 11.77
N HIS A 16 -0.87 -3.98 11.52
CA HIS A 16 -2.24 -4.04 11.02
C HIS A 16 -2.29 -4.72 9.65
N ALA A 17 -1.46 -4.30 8.71
CA ALA A 17 -1.43 -4.84 7.36
C ALA A 17 -1.06 -6.33 7.35
N THR A 18 -0.29 -6.79 8.34
CA THR A 18 0.10 -8.19 8.46
C THR A 18 -1.05 -9.03 9.03
N ARG A 19 -1.78 -8.51 10.00
CA ARG A 19 -2.78 -9.26 10.77
C ARG A 19 -4.19 -9.22 10.20
N ALA A 20 -4.54 -8.16 9.48
CA ALA A 20 -5.89 -8.01 8.94
C ALA A 20 -6.20 -9.14 7.95
N SER A 21 -7.46 -9.54 7.87
CA SER A 21 -7.88 -10.47 6.83
C SER A 21 -7.63 -9.84 5.47
N PHE A 22 -7.46 -10.65 4.44
CA PHE A 22 -7.23 -10.08 3.12
C PHE A 22 -8.45 -9.28 2.63
N GLU A 23 -9.66 -9.70 2.99
CA GLU A 23 -10.87 -8.95 2.69
C GLU A 23 -10.82 -7.54 3.26
N ASP A 24 -10.36 -7.42 4.51
CA ASP A 24 -10.21 -6.12 5.15
C ASP A 24 -9.10 -5.31 4.50
N VAL A 25 -8.00 -5.94 4.14
CA VAL A 25 -6.91 -5.26 3.42
C VAL A 25 -7.44 -4.68 2.11
N ALA A 26 -8.17 -5.47 1.33
CA ALA A 26 -8.73 -5.03 0.06
C ALA A 26 -9.73 -3.89 0.25
N THR A 27 -10.58 -3.99 1.28
CA THR A 27 -11.57 -2.96 1.60
C THR A 27 -10.88 -1.64 1.96
N GLU A 28 -9.89 -1.69 2.84
CA GLU A 28 -9.17 -0.48 3.26
C GLU A 28 -8.39 0.14 2.11
N LEU A 29 -7.73 -0.68 1.31
CA LEU A 29 -7.01 -0.17 0.14
C LEU A 29 -7.96 0.50 -0.85
N ARG A 30 -9.12 -0.10 -1.09
CA ARG A 30 -10.11 0.48 -1.98
C ARG A 30 -10.55 1.85 -1.49
N GLU A 31 -10.74 2.00 -0.18
CA GLU A 31 -11.12 3.28 0.42
C GLU A 31 -9.99 4.32 0.35
N LEU A 32 -8.74 3.88 0.60
CA LEU A 32 -7.60 4.77 0.63
C LEU A 32 -7.10 5.16 -0.76
N LEU A 33 -6.99 4.20 -1.66
CA LEU A 33 -6.34 4.39 -2.95
C LEU A 33 -7.30 4.38 -4.14
N GLY A 34 -8.53 3.90 -3.92
CA GLY A 34 -9.49 3.75 -5.01
C GLY A 34 -9.31 2.43 -5.73
N ALA A 35 -10.42 1.89 -6.25
CA ALA A 35 -10.43 0.56 -6.87
C ALA A 35 -9.51 0.46 -8.09
N LYS A 36 -9.38 1.53 -8.87
CA LYS A 36 -8.52 1.52 -10.06
C LYS A 36 -7.06 1.34 -9.73
N LEU A 37 -6.57 2.08 -8.73
CA LEU A 37 -5.16 1.97 -8.33
C LEU A 37 -4.90 0.60 -7.69
N VAL A 38 -5.84 0.10 -6.90
CA VAL A 38 -5.70 -1.24 -6.29
C VAL A 38 -5.67 -2.32 -7.37
N ALA A 39 -6.52 -2.19 -8.40
CA ALA A 39 -6.50 -3.12 -9.53
C ALA A 39 -5.13 -3.10 -10.24
N TYR A 40 -4.61 -1.91 -10.46
CA TYR A 40 -3.28 -1.74 -11.05
C TYR A 40 -2.21 -2.44 -10.20
N LEU A 41 -2.19 -2.18 -8.90
CA LEU A 41 -1.24 -2.81 -7.98
C LEU A 41 -1.38 -4.32 -7.95
N GLY A 42 -2.60 -4.82 -8.03
CA GLY A 42 -2.88 -6.25 -8.04
C GLY A 42 -2.63 -6.92 -9.38
N GLY A 43 -2.32 -6.14 -10.41
CA GLY A 43 -2.04 -6.71 -11.72
C GLY A 43 -3.26 -7.21 -12.46
N VAL A 44 -4.46 -6.73 -12.10
CA VAL A 44 -5.70 -7.11 -12.79
C VAL A 44 -6.19 -5.96 -13.64
N GLY A 45 -6.93 -6.30 -14.71
CA GLY A 45 -7.40 -5.30 -15.67
C GLY A 45 -8.68 -4.60 -15.30
N GLU A 46 -9.42 -5.11 -14.31
CA GLU A 46 -10.73 -4.60 -13.96
C GLU A 46 -10.91 -4.39 -12.47
N THR A 47 -11.65 -3.35 -12.12
CA THR A 47 -11.96 -3.05 -10.72
C THR A 47 -12.88 -4.10 -10.09
N ARG A 48 -13.60 -4.86 -10.91
CA ARG A 48 -14.48 -5.92 -10.42
C ARG A 48 -13.73 -6.89 -9.50
N ALA A 49 -12.51 -7.27 -9.87
CA ALA A 49 -11.72 -8.18 -9.04
C ALA A 49 -11.48 -7.59 -7.66
N VAL A 50 -11.20 -6.28 -7.58
CA VAL A 50 -10.97 -5.62 -6.30
C VAL A 50 -12.20 -5.69 -5.42
N HIS A 51 -13.39 -5.44 -6.00
CA HIS A 51 -14.64 -5.53 -5.23
C HIS A 51 -14.91 -6.96 -4.76
N GLN A 52 -14.60 -7.95 -5.59
CA GLN A 52 -14.75 -9.36 -5.19
C GLN A 52 -13.79 -9.74 -4.07
N TRP A 53 -12.55 -9.22 -4.09
CA TRP A 53 -11.60 -9.43 -2.99
C TRP A 53 -12.13 -8.82 -1.69
N ALA A 54 -12.63 -7.59 -1.76
CA ALA A 54 -13.15 -6.89 -0.59
C ALA A 54 -14.36 -7.59 0.02
N GLU A 55 -15.17 -8.25 -0.81
CA GLU A 55 -16.37 -8.95 -0.36
C GLU A 55 -16.11 -10.41 -0.03
N GLY A 56 -14.88 -10.88 -0.17
CA GLY A 56 -14.53 -12.26 0.15
C GLY A 56 -15.01 -13.27 -0.86
N GLU A 57 -15.44 -12.83 -2.04
CA GLU A 57 -15.93 -13.70 -3.10
C GLU A 57 -14.83 -14.33 -3.93
N ARG A 58 -13.64 -13.73 -3.87
CA ARG A 58 -12.49 -14.15 -4.66
C ARG A 58 -11.22 -13.82 -3.91
N MET A 59 -10.20 -14.65 -4.11
CA MET A 59 -8.90 -14.46 -3.47
C MET A 59 -7.82 -14.46 -4.55
N PRO A 60 -6.93 -13.46 -4.56
CA PRO A 60 -5.81 -13.48 -5.51
C PRO A 60 -4.71 -14.45 -5.03
N SER A 61 -3.68 -14.62 -5.83
CA SER A 61 -2.54 -15.44 -5.46
C SER A 61 -1.87 -14.91 -4.20
N GLU A 62 -1.11 -15.76 -3.54
CA GLU A 62 -0.34 -15.38 -2.35
C GLU A 62 0.59 -14.20 -2.65
N GLU A 63 1.23 -14.21 -3.81
CA GLU A 63 2.11 -13.12 -4.22
C GLU A 63 1.37 -11.78 -4.29
N VAL A 64 0.19 -11.77 -4.88
CA VAL A 64 -0.62 -10.55 -4.97
C VAL A 64 -1.10 -10.12 -3.59
N GLN A 65 -1.49 -11.07 -2.74
CA GLN A 65 -1.89 -10.75 -1.38
C GLN A 65 -0.76 -10.05 -0.62
N GLN A 66 0.46 -10.56 -0.72
CA GLN A 66 1.61 -9.95 -0.05
C GLN A 66 1.90 -8.56 -0.59
N ARG A 67 1.79 -8.38 -1.90
CA ARG A 67 1.97 -7.08 -2.52
C ARG A 67 0.95 -6.06 -2.02
N LEU A 68 -0.30 -6.46 -1.93
CA LEU A 68 -1.36 -5.55 -1.48
C LEU A 68 -1.27 -5.27 0.02
N ARG A 69 -0.85 -6.24 0.82
CA ARG A 69 -0.58 -5.99 2.24
C ARG A 69 0.55 -4.96 2.40
N PHE A 70 1.57 -5.09 1.58
CA PHE A 70 2.67 -4.12 1.59
C PHE A 70 2.18 -2.72 1.19
N ALA A 71 1.32 -2.65 0.16
CA ALA A 71 0.75 -1.37 -0.25
C ALA A 71 -0.03 -0.71 0.89
N LEU A 72 -0.80 -1.48 1.65
CA LEU A 72 -1.53 -0.96 2.81
C LEU A 72 -0.59 -0.45 3.89
N ARG A 73 0.47 -1.20 4.17
CA ARG A 73 1.50 -0.79 5.13
C ARG A 73 2.09 0.58 4.78
N VAL A 74 2.31 0.84 3.50
CA VAL A 74 2.89 2.09 3.02
C VAL A 74 1.84 3.22 2.96
N ALA A 75 0.62 2.90 2.53
CA ALA A 75 -0.43 3.90 2.35
C ALA A 75 -0.94 4.47 3.68
N LEU A 76 -1.07 3.65 4.71
CA LEU A 76 -1.65 4.07 5.98
C LEU A 76 -0.92 5.23 6.66
N PRO A 77 0.41 5.19 6.82
CA PRO A 77 1.10 6.32 7.44
C PRO A 77 0.95 7.63 6.67
N ILE A 78 0.95 7.56 5.35
CA ILE A 78 0.79 8.75 4.52
C ILE A 78 -0.62 9.30 4.68
N ALA A 79 -1.64 8.44 4.61
CA ALA A 79 -3.02 8.86 4.76
C ALA A 79 -3.29 9.42 6.17
N THR A 80 -2.67 8.84 7.19
CA THR A 80 -2.81 9.29 8.57
C THR A 80 -2.14 10.64 8.79
N ALA A 81 -0.95 10.84 8.22
CA ALA A 81 -0.21 12.09 8.36
C ALA A 81 -0.82 13.22 7.52
N ASP A 82 -1.49 12.89 6.44
CA ASP A 82 -2.03 13.89 5.51
C ASP A 82 -3.45 13.52 5.09
N SER A 83 -3.60 12.77 3.99
CA SER A 83 -4.92 12.38 3.49
C SER A 83 -4.81 11.20 2.54
N ALA A 84 -5.96 10.57 2.26
CA ALA A 84 -6.04 9.52 1.26
C ALA A 84 -5.67 10.06 -0.13
N THR A 85 -6.08 11.28 -0.43
CA THR A 85 -5.75 11.92 -1.72
C THR A 85 -4.24 12.05 -1.90
N ILE A 86 -3.54 12.43 -0.84
CA ILE A 86 -2.07 12.55 -0.89
C ILE A 86 -1.43 11.16 -1.03
N ALA A 87 -1.97 10.15 -0.35
CA ALA A 87 -1.46 8.79 -0.50
C ALA A 87 -1.60 8.31 -1.95
N GLN A 88 -2.75 8.57 -2.58
CA GLN A 88 -2.96 8.24 -3.99
C GLN A 88 -1.96 8.94 -4.89
N ALA A 89 -1.77 10.24 -4.68
CA ALA A 89 -0.84 11.03 -5.48
C ALA A 89 0.59 10.53 -5.32
N TRP A 90 0.96 10.15 -4.10
CA TRP A 90 2.30 9.64 -3.82
C TRP A 90 2.58 8.33 -4.57
N PHE A 91 1.62 7.41 -4.56
CA PHE A 91 1.78 6.14 -5.26
C PHE A 91 1.88 6.31 -6.77
N GLN A 92 1.18 7.29 -7.34
CA GLN A 92 1.09 7.48 -8.79
C GLN A 92 2.13 8.43 -9.35
N GLY A 93 2.73 9.26 -8.50
CA GLY A 93 3.69 10.26 -8.95
C GLY A 93 5.07 9.68 -9.20
N LEU A 94 5.82 10.32 -10.09
CA LEU A 94 7.23 9.98 -10.29
C LEU A 94 8.03 10.40 -9.07
N ASN A 95 8.89 9.52 -8.60
CA ASN A 95 9.58 9.73 -7.34
C ASN A 95 11.10 9.73 -7.56
N PRO A 96 11.78 10.86 -7.28
CA PRO A 96 13.24 10.94 -7.46
C PRO A 96 14.00 9.92 -6.62
N GLN A 97 13.45 9.52 -5.47
CA GLN A 97 14.06 8.48 -4.63
C GLN A 97 14.04 7.11 -5.28
N LEU A 98 13.21 6.94 -6.33
CA LEU A 98 13.01 5.68 -7.03
C LEU A 98 13.41 5.78 -8.49
N ASP A 99 14.40 6.62 -8.79
CA ASP A 99 14.89 6.86 -10.15
C ASP A 99 13.76 7.33 -11.07
N ASP A 100 12.95 8.25 -10.57
CA ASP A 100 11.82 8.84 -11.30
C ASP A 100 10.76 7.83 -11.75
N ARG A 101 10.65 6.71 -11.04
CA ARG A 101 9.55 5.77 -11.26
C ARG A 101 8.49 5.98 -10.19
N SER A 102 7.25 5.64 -10.50
CA SER A 102 6.20 5.73 -9.49
C SER A 102 6.29 4.53 -8.54
N PRO A 103 5.99 4.73 -7.25
CA PRO A 103 5.92 3.61 -6.31
C PRO A 103 4.95 2.53 -6.78
N ALA A 104 3.81 2.92 -7.36
CA ALA A 104 2.83 1.95 -7.83
C ALA A 104 3.38 1.06 -8.94
N ARG A 105 4.08 1.64 -9.91
CA ARG A 105 4.65 0.86 -11.01
C ARG A 105 5.76 -0.07 -10.52
N LEU A 106 6.61 0.45 -9.64
CA LEU A 106 7.70 -0.33 -9.10
C LEU A 106 7.17 -1.53 -8.30
N LEU A 107 6.12 -1.29 -7.50
CA LEU A 107 5.50 -2.34 -6.71
C LEU A 107 4.80 -3.37 -7.58
N ARG A 108 4.10 -2.92 -8.62
CA ARG A 108 3.41 -3.84 -9.54
C ARG A 108 4.37 -4.75 -10.29
N ASP A 109 5.44 -4.17 -10.84
CA ASP A 109 6.31 -4.87 -11.78
C ASP A 109 7.53 -5.53 -11.15
N GLY A 110 7.95 -5.11 -9.95
CA GLY A 110 9.16 -5.60 -9.30
C GLY A 110 8.89 -6.74 -8.32
N GLU A 111 9.98 -7.36 -7.90
CA GLU A 111 9.94 -8.35 -6.84
C GLU A 111 9.85 -7.62 -5.48
N LEU A 112 8.90 -8.01 -4.66
CA LEU A 112 8.64 -7.31 -3.40
C LEU A 112 9.89 -7.23 -2.51
N ASP A 113 10.65 -8.31 -2.44
CA ASP A 113 11.85 -8.35 -1.62
C ASP A 113 12.93 -7.37 -2.10
N GLU A 114 12.94 -7.08 -3.39
CA GLU A 114 13.91 -6.17 -3.99
C GLU A 114 13.45 -4.71 -3.93
N VAL A 115 12.20 -4.46 -4.29
CA VAL A 115 11.69 -3.09 -4.39
C VAL A 115 11.14 -2.55 -3.08
N GLY A 116 10.70 -3.43 -2.18
CA GLY A 116 10.09 -3.03 -0.92
C GLY A 116 10.94 -2.09 -0.08
N PRO A 117 12.21 -2.43 0.19
CA PRO A 117 13.06 -1.55 0.99
C PRO A 117 13.22 -0.15 0.40
N ALA A 118 13.33 -0.04 -0.92
CA ALA A 118 13.45 1.26 -1.58
C ALA A 118 12.17 2.07 -1.44
N ILE A 119 11.01 1.41 -1.56
CA ILE A 119 9.71 2.08 -1.42
C ILE A 119 9.52 2.57 0.02
N VAL A 120 9.90 1.76 1.02
CA VAL A 120 9.81 2.16 2.43
C VAL A 120 10.73 3.34 2.70
N ALA A 121 11.95 3.33 2.14
CA ALA A 121 12.88 4.45 2.32
C ALA A 121 12.31 5.73 1.69
N ALA A 122 11.70 5.63 0.52
CA ALA A 122 11.07 6.77 -0.15
C ALA A 122 9.89 7.30 0.66
N GLU A 123 9.09 6.41 1.24
CA GLU A 123 7.98 6.81 2.12
C GLU A 123 8.48 7.58 3.33
N ARG A 124 9.53 7.08 3.98
CA ARG A 124 10.13 7.75 5.15
C ARG A 124 10.66 9.13 4.78
N ALA A 125 11.32 9.24 3.63
CA ALA A 125 11.81 10.52 3.15
C ALA A 125 10.66 11.50 2.97
N PHE A 126 9.55 11.05 2.41
CA PHE A 126 8.37 11.87 2.22
C PHE A 126 7.78 12.32 3.55
N LEU A 127 7.62 11.40 4.50
CA LEU A 127 7.01 11.71 5.80
C LEU A 127 7.87 12.65 6.64
N ILE A 128 9.18 12.59 6.52
CA ILE A 128 10.11 13.45 7.26
C ILE A 128 10.31 14.77 6.56
N GLY A 129 10.54 14.73 5.27
CA GLY A 129 10.89 15.91 4.50
C GLY A 129 9.71 16.76 4.03
N GLY A 130 8.54 16.25 4.22
CA GLY A 130 7.34 16.99 3.90
C GLY A 130 6.67 16.56 2.73
#